data_38b577444e5135871e167a19a6f14c3a
#
_entry.id   38b577444e5135871e167a19a6f14c3a
#
_cell.length_a   1.000
_cell.length_b   1.000
_cell.length_c   1.000
_cell.angle_alpha   90.00
_cell.angle_beta   90.00
_cell.angle_gamma   90.00
#
_symmetry.space_group_name_H-M   'P 1'
#
loop_
_entity.id
_entity.type
_entity.pdbx_description
1 polymer ?
#
loop_
_entity_poly.entity_id
_entity_poly.type
_entity_poly.pdbx_seq_one_letter_code
_entity_poly.pdbx_strand_id
1 'polypeptide(L)'
;MKNIQNKWIRAAIPALLLHCSIGTVYCWSIFSERIAQHIGFSQGATEWAFSFAIFFLGMSAAFLGNIVEKDIHKSSLIAAICFAAGMAGTGFFIWYGGQKAVIVDGVVQSHSVLALIGIYICYGFIMGIGLGTGYLSPVKTLMLWFEDRKGLATGLAVAGFGAAKAIASPIMQAMLDSLGDGGIYKMFWILAGVYFVMMFAGHLLLAKPAGWHEPATTEKGARAIDVIKEKPVTFIGIWIMFYLNITCGLALISQEKMIIKCIGLVGIAGILSSITAIFNAAGRLGFSAWADTFKDRNTIYKIILLLSIVSTILVMATQGISKMGKQILNSGTTTGSTILMRLVLILLFVVNAGYGGGFSNVPTLLSDHYGMKNISAIHGITLSAWAIAGLTGNQLSSFIVKHVGTWSEFKYTTKGVEHIEQINPVGYQTVLYATLVLYIIAALASFFLIKSTKKTKAAKEKA
;
A
#
# COMPACT_ATOMS: atom_id res chain seq x y z
N MET A 1 -33.32 -7.27 2.33
CA MET A 1 -32.12 -6.60 2.89
C MET A 1 -32.25 -5.07 3.00
N LYS A 2 -33.18 -4.41 2.32
CA LYS A 2 -33.35 -2.93 2.37
C LYS A 2 -33.68 -2.35 3.77
N ASN A 3 -34.26 -3.13 4.68
CA ASN A 3 -34.70 -2.66 6.00
C ASN A 3 -33.64 -2.74 7.12
N ILE A 4 -32.45 -3.27 6.86
CA ILE A 4 -31.38 -3.37 7.87
C ILE A 4 -30.63 -2.04 7.90
N GLN A 5 -30.84 -1.23 8.95
CA GLN A 5 -30.14 0.02 9.21
C GLN A 5 -29.02 -0.16 10.26
N ASN A 6 -28.13 -1.13 10.02
CA ASN A 6 -27.00 -1.40 10.91
C ASN A 6 -25.69 -1.03 10.21
N LYS A 7 -24.97 -0.04 10.77
CA LYS A 7 -23.71 0.46 10.22
C LYS A 7 -22.62 -0.61 10.09
N TRP A 8 -22.61 -1.61 10.95
CA TRP A 8 -21.65 -2.70 10.88
C TRP A 8 -21.92 -3.60 9.66
N ILE A 9 -23.20 -3.95 9.43
CA ILE A 9 -23.60 -4.83 8.32
C ILE A 9 -23.58 -4.10 6.98
N ARG A 10 -23.93 -2.79 6.96
CA ARG A 10 -24.11 -2.03 5.72
C ARG A 10 -22.89 -1.21 5.29
N ALA A 11 -21.89 -1.05 6.17
CA ALA A 11 -20.68 -0.30 5.88
C ALA A 11 -19.39 -1.03 6.32
N ALA A 12 -19.26 -1.43 7.59
CA ALA A 12 -18.00 -1.94 8.11
C ALA A 12 -17.62 -3.32 7.54
N ILE A 13 -18.54 -4.31 7.61
CA ILE A 13 -18.29 -5.65 7.05
C ILE A 13 -18.02 -5.60 5.54
N PRO A 14 -18.87 -4.95 4.71
CA PRO A 14 -18.57 -4.86 3.27
C PRO A 14 -17.27 -4.10 2.97
N ALA A 15 -16.92 -3.09 3.76
CA ALA A 15 -15.63 -2.41 3.61
C ALA A 15 -14.45 -3.35 3.87
N LEU A 16 -14.53 -4.18 4.90
CA LEU A 16 -13.49 -5.19 5.18
C LEU A 16 -13.42 -6.25 4.08
N LEU A 17 -14.55 -6.77 3.60
CA LEU A 17 -14.59 -7.75 2.51
C LEU A 17 -13.93 -7.23 1.23
N LEU A 18 -14.22 -5.98 0.85
CA LEU A 18 -13.62 -5.33 -0.31
C LEU A 18 -12.13 -5.04 -0.07
N HIS A 19 -11.78 -4.39 1.05
CA HIS A 19 -10.43 -3.94 1.31
C HIS A 19 -9.46 -5.09 1.65
N CYS A 20 -9.90 -6.15 2.34
CA CYS A 20 -9.06 -7.33 2.54
C CYS A 20 -8.78 -8.07 1.22
N SER A 21 -9.72 -8.05 0.26
CA SER A 21 -9.49 -8.64 -1.05
C SER A 21 -8.48 -7.82 -1.84
N ILE A 22 -8.74 -6.51 -2.04
CA ILE A 22 -7.86 -5.66 -2.85
C ILE A 22 -6.49 -5.41 -2.22
N GLY A 23 -6.37 -5.46 -0.88
CA GLY A 23 -5.10 -5.30 -0.17
C GLY A 23 -4.11 -6.44 -0.40
N THR A 24 -4.56 -7.58 -0.91
CA THR A 24 -3.68 -8.71 -1.27
C THR A 24 -2.72 -8.41 -2.42
N VAL A 25 -2.88 -7.27 -3.11
CA VAL A 25 -1.87 -6.76 -4.04
C VAL A 25 -0.48 -6.66 -3.41
N TYR A 26 -0.39 -6.40 -2.10
CA TYR A 26 0.89 -6.37 -1.37
C TYR A 26 1.52 -7.76 -1.17
N CYS A 27 0.83 -8.85 -1.47
CA CYS A 27 1.38 -10.20 -1.45
C CYS A 27 2.27 -10.51 -2.66
N TRP A 28 2.41 -9.60 -3.65
CA TRP A 28 3.20 -9.82 -4.86
C TRP A 28 4.59 -10.37 -4.58
N SER A 29 5.27 -9.85 -3.57
CA SER A 29 6.62 -10.29 -3.18
C SER A 29 6.74 -11.76 -2.74
N ILE A 30 5.62 -12.47 -2.49
CA ILE A 30 5.62 -13.88 -2.09
C ILE A 30 5.87 -14.79 -3.29
N PHE A 31 5.35 -14.40 -4.44
CA PHE A 31 5.29 -15.25 -5.63
C PHE A 31 5.98 -14.65 -6.86
N SER A 32 6.42 -13.38 -6.80
CA SER A 32 7.05 -12.71 -7.95
C SER A 32 8.29 -13.43 -8.47
N GLU A 33 9.14 -13.90 -7.58
CA GLU A 33 10.36 -14.66 -7.92
C GLU A 33 10.00 -16.00 -8.57
N ARG A 34 9.07 -16.76 -7.97
CA ARG A 34 8.60 -18.04 -8.52
C ARG A 34 7.94 -17.86 -9.89
N ILE A 35 7.16 -16.77 -10.08
CA ILE A 35 6.61 -16.44 -11.40
C ILE A 35 7.74 -16.18 -12.40
N ALA A 36 8.72 -15.36 -12.03
CA ALA A 36 9.86 -15.02 -12.89
C ALA A 36 10.59 -16.27 -13.36
N GLN A 37 10.93 -17.16 -12.43
CA GLN A 37 11.55 -18.45 -12.73
C GLN A 37 10.67 -19.32 -13.63
N HIS A 38 9.36 -19.41 -13.34
CA HIS A 38 8.43 -20.26 -14.08
C HIS A 38 8.25 -19.82 -15.54
N ILE A 39 8.26 -18.52 -15.83
CA ILE A 39 8.07 -17.97 -17.17
C ILE A 39 9.38 -17.61 -17.88
N GLY A 40 10.55 -17.83 -17.24
CA GLY A 40 11.87 -17.59 -17.80
C GLY A 40 12.28 -16.12 -17.89
N PHE A 41 11.86 -15.27 -16.95
CA PHE A 41 12.23 -13.86 -16.88
C PHE A 41 13.01 -13.54 -15.60
N SER A 42 13.65 -12.37 -15.56
CA SER A 42 14.24 -11.85 -14.32
C SER A 42 13.15 -11.40 -13.34
N GLN A 43 13.43 -11.48 -12.04
CA GLN A 43 12.55 -10.95 -11.01
C GLN A 43 12.24 -9.46 -11.24
N GLY A 44 13.24 -8.66 -11.64
CA GLY A 44 13.05 -7.25 -11.95
C GLY A 44 12.00 -6.99 -13.05
N ALA A 45 11.89 -7.88 -14.04
CA ALA A 45 10.86 -7.77 -15.06
C ALA A 45 9.45 -8.03 -14.48
N THR A 46 9.31 -9.05 -13.63
CA THR A 46 8.01 -9.37 -13.02
C THR A 46 7.57 -8.32 -11.98
N GLU A 47 8.48 -7.65 -11.29
CA GLU A 47 8.18 -6.58 -10.33
C GLU A 47 7.45 -5.38 -10.96
N TRP A 48 7.59 -5.14 -12.25
CA TRP A 48 6.80 -4.12 -12.95
C TRP A 48 5.30 -4.38 -12.93
N ALA A 49 4.86 -5.64 -12.83
CA ALA A 49 3.44 -5.95 -12.70
C ALA A 49 2.82 -5.33 -11.43
N PHE A 50 3.54 -5.39 -10.31
CA PHE A 50 3.14 -4.70 -9.07
C PHE A 50 3.13 -3.18 -9.22
N SER A 51 4.19 -2.61 -9.81
CA SER A 51 4.27 -1.16 -10.05
C SER A 51 3.11 -0.67 -10.91
N PHE A 52 2.77 -1.40 -11.97
CA PHE A 52 1.60 -1.09 -12.80
C PHE A 52 0.28 -1.26 -12.04
N ALA A 53 0.14 -2.28 -11.19
CA ALA A 53 -1.07 -2.45 -10.38
C ALA A 53 -1.31 -1.25 -9.46
N ILE A 54 -0.29 -0.75 -8.79
CA ILE A 54 -0.38 0.44 -7.95
C ILE A 54 -0.61 1.72 -8.78
N PHE A 55 0.08 1.84 -9.93
CA PHE A 55 -0.13 2.97 -10.83
C PHE A 55 -1.58 3.04 -11.32
N PHE A 56 -2.10 1.94 -11.86
CA PHE A 56 -3.47 1.90 -12.37
C PHE A 56 -4.53 1.92 -11.27
N LEU A 57 -4.21 1.47 -10.04
CA LEU A 57 -5.06 1.71 -8.87
C LEU A 57 -5.30 3.21 -8.67
N GLY A 58 -4.24 3.99 -8.54
CA GLY A 58 -4.37 5.43 -8.29
C GLY A 58 -4.97 6.17 -9.49
N MET A 59 -4.60 5.81 -10.72
CA MET A 59 -5.15 6.44 -11.94
C MET A 59 -6.62 6.09 -12.15
N SER A 60 -7.02 4.84 -11.96
CA SER A 60 -8.43 4.46 -12.06
C SER A 60 -9.28 5.13 -10.98
N ALA A 61 -8.77 5.27 -9.75
CA ALA A 61 -9.44 6.04 -8.71
C ALA A 61 -9.61 7.52 -9.12
N ALA A 62 -8.58 8.13 -9.74
CA ALA A 62 -8.62 9.51 -10.19
C ALA A 62 -9.66 9.73 -11.31
N PHE A 63 -9.72 8.85 -12.30
CA PHE A 63 -10.64 9.00 -13.44
C PHE A 63 -12.05 8.49 -13.15
N LEU A 64 -12.18 7.42 -12.35
CA LEU A 64 -13.47 6.77 -12.09
C LEU A 64 -14.11 7.20 -10.76
N GLY A 65 -13.49 8.08 -9.99
CA GLY A 65 -14.03 8.59 -8.72
C GLY A 65 -15.41 9.21 -8.85
N ASN A 66 -15.75 9.80 -10.01
CA ASN A 66 -17.10 10.30 -10.32
C ASN A 66 -18.14 9.18 -10.41
N ILE A 67 -17.77 7.97 -10.83
CA ILE A 67 -18.68 6.80 -10.85
C ILE A 67 -19.01 6.40 -9.41
N VAL A 68 -17.99 6.38 -8.54
CA VAL A 68 -18.17 6.09 -7.11
C VAL A 68 -19.08 7.12 -6.45
N GLU A 69 -18.93 8.40 -6.82
CA GLU A 69 -19.75 9.48 -6.29
C GLU A 69 -21.24 9.27 -6.61
N LYS A 70 -21.53 8.90 -7.86
CA LYS A 70 -22.89 8.69 -8.35
C LYS A 70 -23.51 7.37 -7.87
N ASP A 71 -22.74 6.29 -7.94
CA ASP A 71 -23.24 4.93 -7.69
C ASP A 71 -22.17 4.03 -7.07
N ILE A 72 -22.28 3.82 -5.74
CA ILE A 72 -21.37 2.95 -5.00
C ILE A 72 -21.50 1.47 -5.40
N HIS A 73 -22.69 1.04 -5.83
CA HIS A 73 -22.93 -0.34 -6.26
C HIS A 73 -22.31 -0.61 -7.62
N LYS A 74 -22.46 0.31 -8.57
CA LYS A 74 -21.79 0.18 -9.87
C LYS A 74 -20.28 0.12 -9.71
N SER A 75 -19.72 0.97 -8.84
CA SER A 75 -18.30 0.98 -8.56
C SER A 75 -17.81 -0.31 -7.91
N SER A 76 -18.49 -0.79 -6.88
CA SER A 76 -18.09 -2.03 -6.18
C SER A 76 -18.25 -3.28 -7.05
N LEU A 77 -19.23 -3.31 -7.97
CA LEU A 77 -19.38 -4.39 -8.94
C LEU A 77 -18.25 -4.39 -9.98
N ILE A 78 -17.90 -3.22 -10.52
CA ILE A 78 -16.74 -3.07 -11.42
C ILE A 78 -15.47 -3.55 -10.71
N ALA A 79 -15.30 -3.19 -9.43
CA ALA A 79 -14.17 -3.62 -8.63
C ALA A 79 -14.09 -5.16 -8.54
N ALA A 80 -15.17 -5.82 -8.19
CA ALA A 80 -15.22 -7.28 -8.05
C ALA A 80 -14.90 -8.00 -9.36
N ILE A 81 -15.50 -7.54 -10.47
CA ILE A 81 -15.28 -8.15 -11.80
C ILE A 81 -13.84 -7.91 -12.27
N CYS A 82 -13.35 -6.67 -12.24
CA CYS A 82 -12.02 -6.35 -12.74
C CYS A 82 -10.91 -7.01 -11.88
N PHE A 83 -11.09 -7.06 -10.57
CA PHE A 83 -10.12 -7.71 -9.68
C PHE A 83 -10.03 -9.21 -9.97
N ALA A 84 -11.16 -9.90 -10.03
CA ALA A 84 -11.20 -11.33 -10.29
C ALA A 84 -10.73 -11.68 -11.71
N ALA A 85 -11.16 -10.92 -12.73
CA ALA A 85 -10.72 -11.10 -14.11
C ALA A 85 -9.21 -10.87 -14.26
N GLY A 86 -8.68 -9.84 -13.60
CA GLY A 86 -7.24 -9.57 -13.60
C GLY A 86 -6.43 -10.71 -12.96
N MET A 87 -6.89 -11.23 -11.82
CA MET A 87 -6.28 -12.39 -11.16
C MET A 87 -6.34 -13.65 -12.04
N ALA A 88 -7.53 -13.96 -12.60
CA ALA A 88 -7.72 -15.13 -13.45
C ALA A 88 -6.88 -15.05 -14.74
N GLY A 89 -6.84 -13.87 -15.38
CA GLY A 89 -6.01 -13.63 -16.56
C GLY A 89 -4.52 -13.72 -16.26
N THR A 90 -4.08 -13.23 -15.07
CA THR A 90 -2.71 -13.40 -14.62
C THR A 90 -2.35 -14.88 -14.49
N GLY A 91 -3.23 -15.68 -13.88
CA GLY A 91 -3.04 -17.13 -13.82
C GLY A 91 -2.93 -17.78 -15.21
N PHE A 92 -3.77 -17.35 -16.15
CA PHE A 92 -3.68 -17.83 -17.55
C PHE A 92 -2.32 -17.52 -18.19
N PHE A 93 -1.83 -16.28 -18.05
CA PHE A 93 -0.54 -15.92 -18.66
C PHE A 93 0.66 -16.53 -17.93
N ILE A 94 0.57 -16.82 -16.63
CA ILE A 94 1.57 -17.62 -15.92
C ILE A 94 1.61 -19.04 -16.47
N TRP A 95 0.45 -19.69 -16.62
CA TRP A 95 0.35 -21.00 -17.22
C TRP A 95 0.89 -21.03 -18.65
N TYR A 96 0.44 -20.09 -19.50
CA TYR A 96 0.89 -19.97 -20.87
C TYR A 96 2.41 -19.74 -20.98
N GLY A 97 2.95 -18.86 -20.13
CA GLY A 97 4.38 -18.57 -20.07
C GLY A 97 5.21 -19.79 -19.68
N GLY A 98 4.76 -20.55 -18.69
CA GLY A 98 5.41 -21.80 -18.29
C GLY A 98 5.44 -22.86 -19.39
N GLN A 99 4.40 -22.93 -20.25
CA GLN A 99 4.39 -23.83 -21.42
C GLN A 99 5.37 -23.39 -22.52
N LYS A 100 5.81 -22.16 -22.54
CA LYS A 100 6.70 -21.56 -23.54
C LYS A 100 8.14 -21.37 -23.03
N ALA A 101 8.33 -21.42 -21.73
CA ALA A 101 9.67 -21.31 -21.14
C ALA A 101 10.42 -22.63 -21.30
N VAL A 102 11.64 -22.54 -21.85
CA VAL A 102 12.59 -23.65 -21.91
C VAL A 102 13.81 -23.25 -21.10
N ILE A 103 14.03 -23.96 -20.00
CA ILE A 103 15.12 -23.70 -19.07
C ILE A 103 15.96 -24.98 -18.99
N VAL A 104 17.22 -24.90 -19.37
CA VAL A 104 18.18 -26.02 -19.36
C VAL A 104 19.34 -25.64 -18.45
N ASP A 105 19.64 -26.45 -17.45
CA ASP A 105 20.70 -26.20 -16.47
C ASP A 105 20.68 -24.80 -15.83
N GLY A 106 19.45 -24.30 -15.55
CA GLY A 106 19.27 -22.96 -14.97
C GLY A 106 19.41 -21.81 -15.97
N VAL A 107 19.71 -22.09 -17.24
CA VAL A 107 19.81 -21.09 -18.32
C VAL A 107 18.54 -21.05 -19.13
N VAL A 108 17.95 -19.86 -19.28
CA VAL A 108 16.76 -19.67 -20.09
C VAL A 108 17.11 -19.71 -21.58
N GLN A 109 16.65 -20.73 -22.30
CA GLN A 109 16.83 -20.90 -23.73
C GLN A 109 15.71 -20.20 -24.53
N SER A 110 14.51 -20.19 -23.99
CA SER A 110 13.34 -19.59 -24.63
C SER A 110 12.35 -19.10 -23.58
N HIS A 111 11.63 -18.03 -23.86
CA HIS A 111 10.54 -17.51 -23.06
C HIS A 111 9.51 -16.75 -23.93
N SER A 112 8.34 -16.50 -23.41
CA SER A 112 7.29 -15.76 -24.13
C SER A 112 7.12 -14.34 -23.60
N VAL A 113 7.53 -13.35 -24.38
CA VAL A 113 7.28 -11.93 -24.08
C VAL A 113 5.77 -11.64 -23.95
N LEU A 114 4.93 -12.34 -24.73
CA LEU A 114 3.49 -12.22 -24.64
C LEU A 114 2.96 -12.61 -23.25
N ALA A 115 3.57 -13.60 -22.58
CA ALA A 115 3.19 -13.99 -21.23
C ALA A 115 3.46 -12.85 -20.24
N LEU A 116 4.62 -12.21 -20.31
CA LEU A 116 4.97 -11.08 -19.45
C LEU A 116 4.05 -9.87 -19.68
N ILE A 117 3.83 -9.52 -20.96
CA ILE A 117 2.89 -8.43 -21.33
C ILE A 117 1.48 -8.74 -20.83
N GLY A 118 1.03 -9.99 -20.98
CA GLY A 118 -0.27 -10.44 -20.48
C GLY A 118 -0.41 -10.30 -18.97
N ILE A 119 0.63 -10.62 -18.21
CA ILE A 119 0.68 -10.39 -16.76
C ILE A 119 0.58 -8.88 -16.45
N TYR A 120 1.30 -8.02 -17.19
CA TYR A 120 1.20 -6.58 -17.00
C TYR A 120 -0.21 -6.03 -17.27
N ILE A 121 -0.87 -6.54 -18.32
CA ILE A 121 -2.24 -6.15 -18.64
C ILE A 121 -3.21 -6.67 -17.60
N CYS A 122 -3.13 -7.95 -17.23
CA CYS A 122 -4.12 -8.56 -16.34
C CYS A 122 -3.91 -8.13 -14.88
N TYR A 123 -2.72 -8.31 -14.34
CA TYR A 123 -2.41 -7.93 -12.96
C TYR A 123 -2.25 -6.41 -12.80
N GLY A 124 -1.52 -5.79 -13.72
CA GLY A 124 -1.25 -4.35 -13.64
C GLY A 124 -2.48 -3.52 -13.97
N PHE A 125 -3.03 -3.65 -15.18
CA PHE A 125 -4.07 -2.75 -15.67
C PHE A 125 -5.48 -3.18 -15.23
N ILE A 126 -5.92 -4.40 -15.58
CA ILE A 126 -7.31 -4.84 -15.34
C ILE A 126 -7.58 -4.93 -13.83
N MET A 127 -6.70 -5.63 -13.08
CA MET A 127 -6.84 -5.71 -11.63
C MET A 127 -6.65 -4.33 -10.99
N GLY A 128 -5.74 -3.47 -11.52
CA GLY A 128 -5.54 -2.10 -11.08
C GLY A 128 -6.81 -1.24 -11.13
N ILE A 129 -7.66 -1.40 -12.16
CA ILE A 129 -8.99 -0.77 -12.20
C ILE A 129 -9.87 -1.28 -11.05
N GLY A 130 -9.86 -2.57 -10.80
CA GLY A 130 -10.59 -3.18 -9.68
C GLY A 130 -10.11 -2.67 -8.32
N LEU A 131 -8.80 -2.48 -8.16
CA LEU A 131 -8.18 -1.91 -6.96
C LEU A 131 -8.69 -0.49 -6.68
N GLY A 132 -8.62 0.42 -7.66
CA GLY A 132 -8.96 1.83 -7.45
C GLY A 132 -10.46 2.07 -7.25
N THR A 133 -11.31 1.41 -8.03
CA THR A 133 -12.78 1.51 -7.87
C THR A 133 -13.25 0.85 -6.57
N GLY A 134 -12.61 -0.25 -6.16
CA GLY A 134 -12.89 -0.97 -4.92
C GLY A 134 -12.40 -0.26 -3.67
N TYR A 135 -11.42 0.65 -3.79
CA TYR A 135 -10.90 1.41 -2.67
C TYR A 135 -11.84 2.54 -2.23
N LEU A 136 -12.40 3.30 -3.16
CA LEU A 136 -13.13 4.54 -2.87
C LEU A 136 -14.52 4.31 -2.27
N SER A 137 -15.28 3.32 -2.77
CA SER A 137 -16.69 3.13 -2.37
C SER A 137 -16.87 2.75 -0.90
N PRO A 138 -16.06 1.86 -0.29
CA PRO A 138 -16.16 1.57 1.14
C PRO A 138 -15.77 2.76 2.01
N VAL A 139 -14.73 3.51 1.62
CA VAL A 139 -14.25 4.68 2.37
C VAL A 139 -15.35 5.74 2.45
N LYS A 140 -15.97 6.09 1.32
CA LYS A 140 -17.09 7.03 1.31
C LYS A 140 -18.25 6.54 2.18
N THR A 141 -18.65 5.29 2.01
CA THR A 141 -19.78 4.71 2.74
C THR A 141 -19.56 4.75 4.24
N LEU A 142 -18.36 4.39 4.71
CA LEU A 142 -18.04 4.46 6.13
C LEU A 142 -18.07 5.87 6.69
N MET A 143 -17.54 6.86 5.95
CA MET A 143 -17.61 8.27 6.38
C MET A 143 -19.04 8.79 6.52
N LEU A 144 -19.98 8.26 5.73
CA LEU A 144 -21.42 8.61 5.82
C LEU A 144 -22.12 7.96 7.02
N TRP A 145 -21.72 6.74 7.40
CA TRP A 145 -22.31 6.03 8.54
C TRP A 145 -21.71 6.44 9.89
N PHE A 146 -20.49 6.95 9.91
CA PHE A 146 -19.74 7.29 11.12
C PHE A 146 -19.36 8.78 11.10
N GLU A 147 -20.35 9.67 10.98
CA GLU A 147 -20.10 11.11 10.84
C GLU A 147 -19.33 11.72 12.02
N ASP A 148 -19.55 11.21 13.25
CA ASP A 148 -18.89 11.70 14.48
C ASP A 148 -17.43 11.30 14.57
N ARG A 149 -17.04 10.16 13.92
CA ARG A 149 -15.70 9.55 14.00
C ARG A 149 -15.20 9.11 12.63
N LYS A 150 -15.18 10.04 11.68
CA LYS A 150 -14.79 9.77 10.28
C LYS A 150 -13.39 9.20 10.18
N GLY A 151 -12.45 9.66 11.02
CA GLY A 151 -11.09 9.14 11.08
C GLY A 151 -11.05 7.67 11.46
N LEU A 152 -11.67 7.30 12.58
CA LEU A 152 -11.78 5.90 13.01
C LEU A 152 -12.43 5.03 11.93
N ALA A 153 -13.48 5.52 11.29
CA ALA A 153 -14.20 4.80 10.24
C ALA A 153 -13.34 4.54 9.00
N THR A 154 -12.64 5.57 8.50
CA THR A 154 -11.71 5.42 7.39
C THR A 154 -10.51 4.56 7.77
N GLY A 155 -10.02 4.70 9.00
CA GLY A 155 -8.97 3.86 9.57
C GLY A 155 -9.36 2.39 9.56
N LEU A 156 -10.59 2.03 9.93
CA LEU A 156 -11.08 0.65 9.92
C LEU A 156 -11.11 0.06 8.50
N ALA A 157 -11.65 0.81 7.53
CA ALA A 157 -11.68 0.37 6.14
C ALA A 157 -10.27 0.10 5.61
N VAL A 158 -9.42 1.11 5.76
CA VAL A 158 -8.07 1.11 5.19
C VAL A 158 -7.13 0.19 5.97
N ALA A 159 -7.42 -0.09 7.26
CA ALA A 159 -6.71 -1.12 8.04
C ALA A 159 -6.93 -2.53 7.46
N GLY A 160 -8.14 -2.84 6.97
CA GLY A 160 -8.41 -4.10 6.25
C GLY A 160 -7.50 -4.27 5.02
N PHE A 161 -7.29 -3.21 4.26
CA PHE A 161 -6.34 -3.21 3.13
C PHE A 161 -4.89 -3.46 3.61
N GLY A 162 -4.46 -2.81 4.70
CA GLY A 162 -3.12 -3.00 5.26
C GLY A 162 -2.90 -4.40 5.86
N ALA A 163 -3.91 -4.94 6.55
CA ALA A 163 -3.86 -6.26 7.19
C ALA A 163 -3.96 -7.42 6.18
N ALA A 164 -4.45 -7.16 4.96
CA ALA A 164 -4.66 -8.20 3.95
C ALA A 164 -3.41 -9.04 3.69
N LYS A 165 -2.23 -8.40 3.61
CA LYS A 165 -0.95 -9.10 3.45
C LYS A 165 -0.68 -10.06 4.62
N ALA A 166 -0.89 -9.62 5.84
CA ALA A 166 -0.64 -10.45 7.03
C ALA A 166 -1.56 -11.68 7.08
N ILE A 167 -2.80 -11.56 6.60
CA ILE A 167 -3.77 -12.65 6.55
C ILE A 167 -3.53 -13.57 5.36
N ALA A 168 -3.35 -12.99 4.16
CA ALA A 168 -3.28 -13.75 2.92
C ALA A 168 -1.91 -14.38 2.66
N SER A 169 -0.81 -13.77 3.16
CA SER A 169 0.53 -14.30 2.92
C SER A 169 0.75 -15.74 3.39
N PRO A 170 0.40 -16.12 4.63
CA PRO A 170 0.57 -17.49 5.08
C PRO A 170 -0.31 -18.48 4.29
N ILE A 171 -1.50 -18.06 3.89
CA ILE A 171 -2.43 -18.88 3.09
C ILE A 171 -1.84 -19.10 1.70
N MET A 172 -1.39 -18.03 1.04
CA MET A 172 -0.77 -18.10 -0.29
C MET A 172 0.52 -18.93 -0.26
N GLN A 173 1.35 -18.78 0.77
CA GLN A 173 2.56 -19.58 0.93
C GLN A 173 2.22 -21.06 1.07
N ALA A 174 1.27 -21.43 1.92
CA ALA A 174 0.82 -22.82 2.08
C ALA A 174 0.24 -23.40 0.77
N MET A 175 -0.49 -22.58 0.00
CA MET A 175 -0.97 -22.97 -1.33
C MET A 175 0.19 -23.22 -2.30
N LEU A 176 1.18 -22.34 -2.33
CA LEU A 176 2.36 -22.51 -3.20
C LEU A 176 3.16 -23.76 -2.82
N ASP A 177 3.33 -24.02 -1.53
CA ASP A 177 4.06 -25.20 -1.05
C ASP A 177 3.31 -26.51 -1.38
N SER A 178 1.98 -26.49 -1.36
CA SER A 178 1.15 -27.67 -1.69
C SER A 178 0.99 -27.90 -3.20
N LEU A 179 0.96 -26.83 -4.01
CA LEU A 179 0.78 -26.91 -5.46
C LEU A 179 2.09 -27.14 -6.22
N GLY A 180 3.23 -26.87 -5.57
CA GLY A 180 4.55 -26.91 -6.19
C GLY A 180 4.78 -25.77 -7.20
N ASP A 181 6.02 -25.66 -7.70
CA ASP A 181 6.43 -24.54 -8.57
C ASP A 181 5.63 -24.47 -9.89
N GLY A 182 5.23 -25.63 -10.45
CA GLY A 182 4.39 -25.69 -11.64
C GLY A 182 2.92 -25.32 -11.40
N GLY A 183 2.48 -25.16 -10.16
CA GLY A 183 1.08 -24.94 -9.77
C GLY A 183 0.70 -23.51 -9.47
N ILE A 184 1.59 -22.53 -9.60
CA ILE A 184 1.36 -21.12 -9.26
C ILE A 184 0.10 -20.56 -9.92
N TYR A 185 -0.12 -20.85 -11.19
CA TYR A 185 -1.31 -20.38 -11.92
C TYR A 185 -2.62 -20.87 -11.31
N LYS A 186 -2.65 -22.08 -10.72
CA LYS A 186 -3.83 -22.62 -10.03
C LYS A 186 -4.19 -21.81 -8.80
N MET A 187 -3.18 -21.37 -8.04
CA MET A 187 -3.38 -20.46 -6.90
C MET A 187 -4.11 -19.18 -7.36
N PHE A 188 -3.67 -18.57 -8.46
CA PHE A 188 -4.33 -17.38 -9.00
C PHE A 188 -5.79 -17.63 -9.38
N TRP A 189 -6.11 -18.76 -9.98
CA TRP A 189 -7.50 -19.11 -10.35
C TRP A 189 -8.38 -19.36 -9.13
N ILE A 190 -7.87 -20.09 -8.13
CA ILE A 190 -8.60 -20.31 -6.88
C ILE A 190 -8.87 -18.98 -6.18
N LEU A 191 -7.84 -18.15 -6.04
CA LEU A 191 -7.96 -16.84 -5.36
C LEU A 191 -8.85 -15.87 -6.15
N ALA A 192 -8.85 -15.91 -7.49
CA ALA A 192 -9.78 -15.13 -8.30
C ALA A 192 -11.24 -15.45 -7.93
N GLY A 193 -11.58 -16.74 -7.78
CA GLY A 193 -12.91 -17.17 -7.34
C GLY A 193 -13.24 -16.75 -5.93
N VAL A 194 -12.32 -16.94 -4.98
CA VAL A 194 -12.50 -16.57 -3.56
C VAL A 194 -12.73 -15.06 -3.43
N TYR A 195 -11.87 -14.25 -4.04
CA TYR A 195 -11.98 -12.79 -3.95
C TYR A 195 -13.20 -12.25 -4.69
N PHE A 196 -13.59 -12.88 -5.82
CA PHE A 196 -14.86 -12.53 -6.46
C PHE A 196 -16.05 -12.70 -5.51
N VAL A 197 -16.15 -13.86 -4.84
CA VAL A 197 -17.22 -14.13 -3.88
C VAL A 197 -17.18 -13.13 -2.70
N MET A 198 -16.01 -12.88 -2.13
CA MET A 198 -15.86 -11.91 -1.04
C MET A 198 -16.27 -10.49 -1.45
N MET A 199 -15.76 -10.01 -2.59
CA MET A 199 -16.06 -8.66 -3.07
C MET A 199 -17.51 -8.51 -3.52
N PHE A 200 -18.09 -9.56 -4.13
CA PHE A 200 -19.50 -9.57 -4.52
C PHE A 200 -20.43 -9.58 -3.29
N ALA A 201 -20.10 -10.35 -2.26
CA ALA A 201 -20.80 -10.26 -0.97
C ALA A 201 -20.70 -8.85 -0.37
N GLY A 202 -19.52 -8.24 -0.41
CA GLY A 202 -19.32 -6.86 -0.01
C GLY A 202 -20.17 -5.88 -0.82
N HIS A 203 -20.23 -6.05 -2.14
CA HIS A 203 -21.09 -5.28 -3.04
C HIS A 203 -22.58 -5.37 -2.65
N LEU A 204 -23.09 -6.57 -2.36
CA LEU A 204 -24.50 -6.77 -1.98
C LEU A 204 -24.85 -6.16 -0.62
N LEU A 205 -23.92 -6.16 0.31
CA LEU A 205 -24.10 -5.62 1.65
C LEU A 205 -23.93 -4.10 1.73
N LEU A 206 -23.08 -3.51 0.90
CA LEU A 206 -22.76 -2.08 0.93
C LEU A 206 -23.99 -1.23 0.69
N ALA A 207 -24.25 -0.25 1.57
CA ALA A 207 -25.35 0.70 1.37
C ALA A 207 -25.09 2.04 2.07
N LYS A 208 -25.62 3.11 1.52
CA LYS A 208 -25.67 4.43 2.18
C LYS A 208 -26.69 4.41 3.32
N PRO A 209 -26.57 5.29 4.36
CA PRO A 209 -27.57 5.43 5.41
C PRO A 209 -28.96 5.78 4.82
N ALA A 210 -30.04 5.29 5.45
CA ALA A 210 -31.38 5.68 5.05
C ALA A 210 -31.60 7.17 5.31
N GLY A 211 -32.27 7.82 4.35
CA GLY A 211 -32.53 9.28 4.43
C GLY A 211 -31.32 10.15 4.08
N TRP A 212 -30.14 9.56 3.80
CA TRP A 212 -29.04 10.36 3.27
C TRP A 212 -29.31 10.75 1.82
N HIS A 213 -29.45 12.04 1.60
CA HIS A 213 -29.55 12.64 0.27
C HIS A 213 -28.28 13.45 -0.01
N GLU A 214 -27.84 13.42 -1.26
CA GLU A 214 -26.76 14.33 -1.64
C GLU A 214 -27.20 15.78 -1.35
N PRO A 215 -26.32 16.59 -0.69
CA PRO A 215 -26.65 17.98 -0.43
C PRO A 215 -27.11 18.68 -1.71
N ALA A 216 -28.30 19.29 -1.66
CA ALA A 216 -28.82 20.04 -2.78
C ALA A 216 -27.80 21.10 -3.21
N THR A 217 -27.42 21.08 -4.48
CA THR A 217 -26.49 22.07 -5.00
C THR A 217 -27.28 23.28 -5.44
N THR A 218 -26.96 24.44 -4.88
CA THR A 218 -27.35 25.74 -5.42
C THR A 218 -26.79 25.97 -6.84
N GLU A 219 -25.73 25.24 -7.20
CA GLU A 219 -25.18 25.23 -8.55
C GLU A 219 -25.19 23.80 -9.12
N LYS A 220 -26.06 23.57 -10.11
CA LYS A 220 -26.06 22.36 -10.91
C LYS A 220 -24.70 22.22 -11.60
N GLY A 221 -23.88 21.24 -11.17
CA GLY A 221 -22.76 20.76 -11.97
C GLY A 221 -21.35 21.13 -11.52
N ALA A 222 -21.12 21.62 -10.30
CA ALA A 222 -19.74 21.80 -9.81
C ALA A 222 -18.96 20.46 -9.83
N ARG A 223 -17.98 20.35 -10.71
CA ARG A 223 -17.10 19.19 -10.80
C ARG A 223 -16.09 19.20 -9.66
N ALA A 224 -15.52 18.04 -9.29
CA ALA A 224 -14.48 17.95 -8.28
C ALA A 224 -13.32 18.94 -8.50
N ILE A 225 -12.96 19.17 -9.77
CA ILE A 225 -11.90 20.12 -10.14
C ILE A 225 -12.25 21.57 -9.81
N ASP A 226 -13.54 21.94 -9.89
CA ASP A 226 -13.99 23.30 -9.59
C ASP A 226 -13.93 23.55 -8.08
N VAL A 227 -14.28 22.55 -7.27
CA VAL A 227 -14.16 22.58 -5.80
C VAL A 227 -12.68 22.66 -5.38
N ILE A 228 -11.77 21.92 -6.05
CA ILE A 228 -10.31 21.99 -5.80
C ILE A 228 -9.78 23.40 -6.08
N LYS A 229 -10.27 24.06 -7.12
CA LYS A 229 -9.85 25.42 -7.50
C LYS A 229 -10.18 26.48 -6.48
N GLU A 230 -11.10 26.25 -5.54
CA GLU A 230 -11.36 27.17 -4.43
C GLU A 230 -10.18 27.29 -3.45
N LYS A 231 -9.42 26.19 -3.27
CA LYS A 231 -8.27 26.13 -2.36
C LYS A 231 -7.10 25.36 -3.00
N PRO A 232 -6.56 25.82 -4.13
CA PRO A 232 -5.60 25.06 -4.93
C PRO A 232 -4.29 24.80 -4.18
N VAL A 233 -3.78 25.77 -3.44
CA VAL A 233 -2.53 25.64 -2.67
C VAL A 233 -2.65 24.55 -1.60
N THR A 234 -3.79 24.49 -0.92
CA THR A 234 -4.05 23.45 0.08
C THR A 234 -4.13 22.06 -0.58
N PHE A 235 -4.78 21.96 -1.74
CA PHE A 235 -4.84 20.68 -2.47
C PHE A 235 -3.45 20.21 -2.90
N ILE A 236 -2.65 21.09 -3.49
CA ILE A 236 -1.27 20.79 -3.91
C ILE A 236 -0.43 20.41 -2.69
N GLY A 237 -0.59 21.09 -1.55
CA GLY A 237 0.08 20.76 -0.31
C GLY A 237 -0.27 19.33 0.18
N ILE A 238 -1.55 18.97 0.19
CA ILE A 238 -2.02 17.62 0.56
C ILE A 238 -1.47 16.58 -0.42
N TRP A 239 -1.51 16.87 -1.71
CA TRP A 239 -1.04 15.96 -2.77
C TRP A 239 0.47 15.70 -2.64
N ILE A 240 1.29 16.75 -2.50
CA ILE A 240 2.75 16.64 -2.36
C ILE A 240 3.11 15.89 -1.07
N MET A 241 2.51 16.29 0.06
CA MET A 241 2.73 15.65 1.35
C MET A 241 2.41 14.16 1.28
N PHE A 242 1.26 13.80 0.70
CA PHE A 242 0.84 12.42 0.54
C PHE A 242 1.76 11.65 -0.41
N TYR A 243 2.08 12.22 -1.58
CA TYR A 243 3.00 11.63 -2.55
C TYR A 243 4.34 11.27 -1.92
N LEU A 244 4.96 12.22 -1.21
CA LEU A 244 6.29 12.04 -0.64
C LEU A 244 6.27 11.08 0.55
N ASN A 245 5.25 11.13 1.42
CA ASN A 245 5.09 10.16 2.49
C ASN A 245 4.98 8.72 1.94
N ILE A 246 4.20 8.53 0.87
CA ILE A 246 4.03 7.23 0.24
C ILE A 246 5.30 6.79 -0.48
N THR A 247 5.98 7.68 -1.19
CA THR A 247 7.25 7.40 -1.87
C THR A 247 8.32 6.92 -0.89
N CYS A 248 8.49 7.61 0.23
CA CYS A 248 9.43 7.21 1.30
C CYS A 248 9.04 5.85 1.91
N GLY A 249 7.75 5.67 2.20
CA GLY A 249 7.27 4.40 2.72
C GLY A 249 7.52 3.24 1.76
N LEU A 250 7.17 3.38 0.48
CA LEU A 250 7.41 2.33 -0.53
C LEU A 250 8.89 2.06 -0.74
N ALA A 251 9.75 3.10 -0.71
CA ALA A 251 11.21 2.93 -0.83
C ALA A 251 11.80 2.05 0.28
N LEU A 252 11.28 2.13 1.50
CA LEU A 252 11.78 1.36 2.64
C LEU A 252 11.03 0.03 2.82
N ILE A 253 9.69 0.02 2.70
CA ILE A 253 8.84 -1.17 2.90
C ILE A 253 9.11 -2.24 1.83
N SER A 254 9.36 -1.84 0.58
CA SER A 254 9.69 -2.80 -0.47
C SER A 254 11.03 -3.52 -0.24
N GLN A 255 11.94 -2.88 0.49
CA GLN A 255 13.30 -3.38 0.76
C GLN A 255 13.48 -3.85 2.21
N GLU A 256 12.44 -3.81 3.04
CA GLU A 256 12.56 -4.04 4.49
C GLU A 256 13.16 -5.40 4.84
N LYS A 257 12.81 -6.47 4.10
CA LYS A 257 13.40 -7.81 4.31
C LYS A 257 14.90 -7.80 4.12
N MET A 258 15.40 -7.09 3.10
CA MET A 258 16.84 -6.97 2.83
C MET A 258 17.52 -6.08 3.87
N ILE A 259 16.87 -4.99 4.31
CA ILE A 259 17.38 -4.15 5.39
C ILE A 259 17.51 -4.96 6.68
N ILE A 260 16.52 -5.80 7.01
CA ILE A 260 16.52 -6.69 8.17
C ILE A 260 17.65 -7.71 8.05
N LYS A 261 17.92 -8.24 6.87
CA LYS A 261 19.09 -9.13 6.63
C LYS A 261 20.41 -8.38 6.88
N CYS A 262 20.53 -7.13 6.41
CA CYS A 262 21.73 -6.30 6.62
C CYS A 262 22.06 -6.04 8.09
N ILE A 263 21.10 -6.15 9.00
CA ILE A 263 21.33 -6.00 10.45
C ILE A 263 21.45 -7.34 11.19
N GLY A 264 21.64 -8.45 10.48
CA GLY A 264 21.94 -9.76 11.06
C GLY A 264 20.73 -10.62 11.43
N LEU A 265 19.51 -10.17 11.16
CA LEU A 265 18.29 -10.89 11.50
C LEU A 265 17.81 -11.78 10.34
N VAL A 266 18.74 -12.50 9.69
CA VAL A 266 18.51 -13.22 8.44
C VAL A 266 17.45 -14.30 8.59
N GLY A 267 17.57 -15.18 9.61
CA GLY A 267 16.67 -16.32 9.82
C GLY A 267 15.22 -15.94 10.14
N ILE A 268 14.98 -14.72 10.61
CA ILE A 268 13.65 -14.22 10.99
C ILE A 268 13.18 -13.01 10.16
N ALA A 269 13.91 -12.67 9.09
CA ALA A 269 13.62 -11.48 8.28
C ALA A 269 12.19 -11.50 7.69
N GLY A 270 11.69 -12.64 7.27
CA GLY A 270 10.31 -12.81 6.80
C GLY A 270 9.26 -12.58 7.90
N ILE A 271 9.50 -13.10 9.10
CA ILE A 271 8.61 -12.92 10.26
C ILE A 271 8.56 -11.44 10.65
N LEU A 272 9.71 -10.78 10.74
CA LEU A 272 9.80 -9.36 11.07
C LEU A 272 9.12 -8.48 10.02
N SER A 273 9.29 -8.79 8.74
CA SER A 273 8.56 -8.10 7.66
C SER A 273 7.04 -8.31 7.75
N SER A 274 6.57 -9.43 8.26
CA SER A 274 5.14 -9.64 8.55
C SER A 274 4.67 -8.82 9.77
N ILE A 275 5.52 -8.67 10.78
CA ILE A 275 5.24 -7.83 11.95
C ILE A 275 5.17 -6.35 11.56
N THR A 276 6.03 -5.87 10.68
CA THR A 276 5.95 -4.47 10.17
C THR A 276 4.62 -4.19 9.47
N ALA A 277 4.03 -5.18 8.79
CA ALA A 277 2.71 -5.06 8.19
C ALA A 277 1.59 -4.89 9.25
N ILE A 278 1.75 -5.47 10.45
CA ILE A 278 0.84 -5.22 11.58
C ILE A 278 0.94 -3.76 12.02
N PHE A 279 2.16 -3.20 12.11
CA PHE A 279 2.35 -1.78 12.41
C PHE A 279 1.73 -0.87 11.34
N ASN A 280 1.77 -1.27 10.06
CA ASN A 280 1.09 -0.56 8.98
C ASN A 280 -0.43 -0.52 9.22
N ALA A 281 -1.05 -1.66 9.51
CA ALA A 281 -2.49 -1.75 9.80
C ALA A 281 -2.86 -0.99 11.09
N ALA A 282 -2.06 -1.15 12.15
CA ALA A 282 -2.24 -0.44 13.43
C ALA A 282 -2.09 1.08 13.25
N GLY A 283 -1.15 1.53 12.41
CA GLY A 283 -0.99 2.94 12.08
C GLY A 283 -2.20 3.52 11.36
N ARG A 284 -2.81 2.75 10.43
CA ARG A 284 -4.04 3.15 9.75
C ARG A 284 -5.18 3.41 10.74
N LEU A 285 -5.38 2.51 11.69
CA LEU A 285 -6.44 2.64 12.68
C LEU A 285 -6.07 3.66 13.77
N GLY A 286 -4.87 3.56 14.35
CA GLY A 286 -4.45 4.34 15.51
C GLY A 286 -4.28 5.84 15.19
N PHE A 287 -3.54 6.18 14.13
CA PHE A 287 -3.38 7.59 13.75
C PHE A 287 -4.69 8.21 13.27
N SER A 288 -5.58 7.44 12.66
CA SER A 288 -6.87 7.97 12.23
C SER A 288 -7.84 8.20 13.39
N ALA A 289 -7.87 7.29 14.37
CA ALA A 289 -8.64 7.49 15.60
C ALA A 289 -8.08 8.68 16.40
N TRP A 290 -6.76 8.80 16.47
CA TRP A 290 -6.10 9.93 17.16
C TRP A 290 -6.35 11.26 16.45
N ALA A 291 -6.37 11.27 15.10
CA ALA A 291 -6.69 12.46 14.31
C ALA A 291 -8.07 13.04 14.63
N ASP A 292 -9.04 12.21 15.04
CA ASP A 292 -10.39 12.67 15.42
C ASP A 292 -10.38 13.54 16.69
N THR A 293 -9.34 13.47 17.52
CA THR A 293 -9.19 14.27 18.75
C THR A 293 -8.62 15.66 18.48
N PHE A 294 -7.99 15.89 17.34
CA PHE A 294 -7.40 17.20 17.02
C PHE A 294 -8.41 18.16 16.39
N LYS A 295 -8.25 19.45 16.70
CA LYS A 295 -9.01 20.53 16.02
C LYS A 295 -8.63 20.67 14.55
N ASP A 296 -7.38 20.36 14.22
CA ASP A 296 -6.82 20.37 12.88
C ASP A 296 -6.20 19.00 12.59
N ARG A 297 -6.78 18.24 11.65
CA ARG A 297 -6.30 16.91 11.29
C ARG A 297 -4.92 16.92 10.66
N ASN A 298 -4.50 18.05 10.07
CA ASN A 298 -3.15 18.15 9.55
C ASN A 298 -2.07 17.97 10.63
N THR A 299 -2.45 18.15 11.92
CA THR A 299 -1.54 17.90 13.05
C THR A 299 -1.03 16.46 13.07
N ILE A 300 -1.86 15.48 12.70
CA ILE A 300 -1.44 14.08 12.69
C ILE A 300 -0.36 13.82 11.63
N TYR A 301 -0.44 14.48 10.46
CA TYR A 301 0.60 14.39 9.44
C TYR A 301 1.92 14.99 9.89
N LYS A 302 1.86 16.13 10.59
CA LYS A 302 3.06 16.75 11.19
C LYS A 302 3.73 15.77 12.16
N ILE A 303 2.94 15.09 12.99
CA ILE A 303 3.46 14.07 13.93
C ILE A 303 4.08 12.90 13.18
N ILE A 304 3.38 12.31 12.20
CA ILE A 304 3.87 11.18 11.40
C ILE A 304 5.20 11.54 10.73
N LEU A 305 5.26 12.69 10.08
CA LEU A 305 6.45 13.12 9.34
C LEU A 305 7.62 13.43 10.28
N LEU A 306 7.37 14.09 11.41
CA LEU A 306 8.41 14.34 12.41
C LEU A 306 8.95 13.04 13.02
N LEU A 307 8.10 12.08 13.35
CA LEU A 307 8.54 10.77 13.84
C LEU A 307 9.40 10.04 12.79
N SER A 308 8.99 10.08 11.51
CA SER A 308 9.76 9.49 10.41
C SER A 308 11.11 10.18 10.23
N ILE A 309 11.17 11.52 10.30
CA ILE A 309 12.40 12.30 10.21
C ILE A 309 13.33 11.95 11.37
N VAL A 310 12.84 12.00 12.62
CA VAL A 310 13.66 11.74 13.81
C VAL A 310 14.23 10.31 13.79
N SER A 311 13.38 9.31 13.52
CA SER A 311 13.85 7.92 13.46
C SER A 311 14.87 7.69 12.33
N THR A 312 14.68 8.34 11.18
CA THR A 312 15.65 8.28 10.07
C THR A 312 16.97 8.92 10.44
N ILE A 313 16.96 10.11 11.06
CA ILE A 313 18.17 10.80 11.53
C ILE A 313 18.93 9.94 12.55
N LEU A 314 18.24 9.29 13.48
CA LEU A 314 18.89 8.43 14.49
C LEU A 314 19.64 7.27 13.85
N VAL A 315 19.04 6.59 12.86
CA VAL A 315 19.73 5.50 12.15
C VAL A 315 20.85 6.01 11.26
N MET A 316 20.69 7.20 10.66
CA MET A 316 21.72 7.83 9.84
C MET A 316 22.93 8.28 10.69
N ALA A 317 22.70 8.98 11.79
CA ALA A 317 23.76 9.48 12.68
C ALA A 317 24.59 8.33 13.26
N THR A 318 23.97 7.21 13.56
CA THR A 318 24.65 6.00 14.04
C THR A 318 25.25 5.15 12.91
N GLN A 319 24.88 5.41 11.65
CA GLN A 319 25.14 4.56 10.49
C GLN A 319 24.71 3.09 10.74
N GLY A 320 23.52 2.92 11.34
CA GLY A 320 23.07 1.66 11.92
C GLY A 320 23.10 0.48 10.94
N ILE A 321 22.66 0.66 9.68
CA ILE A 321 22.61 -0.40 8.69
C ILE A 321 24.02 -0.75 8.19
N SER A 322 24.81 0.26 7.82
CA SER A 322 26.15 0.02 7.25
C SER A 322 27.15 -0.53 8.26
N LYS A 323 27.13 -0.04 9.52
CA LYS A 323 27.99 -0.58 10.59
C LYS A 323 27.64 -2.02 10.94
N MET A 324 26.33 -2.31 11.10
CA MET A 324 25.85 -3.66 11.38
C MET A 324 26.25 -4.63 10.26
N GLY A 325 25.98 -4.25 9.01
CA GLY A 325 26.32 -5.10 7.87
C GLY A 325 27.82 -5.36 7.73
N LYS A 326 28.67 -4.34 7.91
CA LYS A 326 30.12 -4.51 7.93
C LYS A 326 30.57 -5.43 9.06
N GLN A 327 30.00 -5.29 10.25
CA GLN A 327 30.31 -6.16 11.38
C GLN A 327 29.97 -7.62 11.08
N ILE A 328 28.82 -7.88 10.50
CA ILE A 328 28.36 -9.22 10.12
C ILE A 328 29.28 -9.83 9.05
N LEU A 329 29.65 -9.07 8.03
CA LEU A 329 30.52 -9.50 6.95
C LEU A 329 31.94 -9.84 7.47
N ASN A 330 32.42 -9.08 8.47
CA ASN A 330 33.76 -9.29 9.03
C ASN A 330 33.84 -10.43 10.05
N SER A 331 32.76 -10.60 10.86
CA SER A 331 32.77 -11.59 11.96
C SER A 331 32.23 -12.96 11.56
N GLY A 332 31.56 -13.07 10.43
CA GLY A 332 30.82 -14.27 10.02
C GLY A 332 29.68 -14.67 10.97
N THR A 333 29.32 -13.80 11.92
CA THR A 333 28.30 -14.07 12.92
C THR A 333 27.08 -13.16 12.73
N THR A 334 25.90 -13.69 13.04
CA THR A 334 24.64 -12.92 13.01
C THR A 334 24.44 -12.02 14.24
N THR A 335 25.36 -12.05 15.19
CA THR A 335 25.33 -11.25 16.41
C THR A 335 26.02 -9.90 16.20
N GLY A 336 25.23 -8.84 16.18
CA GLY A 336 25.72 -7.46 16.07
C GLY A 336 25.28 -6.60 17.27
N SER A 337 25.53 -5.28 17.18
CA SER A 337 25.13 -4.33 18.22
C SER A 337 23.62 -4.33 18.41
N THR A 338 23.14 -4.79 19.55
CA THR A 338 21.71 -4.82 19.90
C THR A 338 21.06 -3.44 19.83
N ILE A 339 21.78 -2.37 20.12
CA ILE A 339 21.25 -0.98 20.07
C ILE A 339 21.02 -0.55 18.62
N LEU A 340 22.01 -0.74 17.73
CA LEU A 340 21.87 -0.37 16.31
C LEU A 340 20.74 -1.16 15.65
N MET A 341 20.67 -2.46 15.94
CA MET A 341 19.59 -3.33 15.47
C MET A 341 18.21 -2.81 15.89
N ARG A 342 18.04 -2.48 17.16
CA ARG A 342 16.78 -1.92 17.69
C ARG A 342 16.41 -0.59 17.01
N LEU A 343 17.37 0.30 16.79
CA LEU A 343 17.12 1.58 16.11
C LEU A 343 16.61 1.39 14.69
N VAL A 344 17.20 0.45 13.93
CA VAL A 344 16.74 0.12 12.56
C VAL A 344 15.36 -0.50 12.59
N LEU A 345 15.06 -1.41 13.51
CA LEU A 345 13.72 -1.99 13.65
C LEU A 345 12.67 -0.94 14.04
N ILE A 346 13.00 -0.03 14.97
CA ILE A 346 12.12 1.09 15.34
C ILE A 346 11.84 1.97 14.12
N LEU A 347 12.85 2.29 13.31
CA LEU A 347 12.65 3.03 12.07
C LEU A 347 11.64 2.32 11.16
N LEU A 348 11.80 1.02 10.93
CA LEU A 348 10.90 0.26 10.06
C LEU A 348 9.47 0.23 10.60
N PHE A 349 9.29 0.09 11.92
CA PHE A 349 7.97 0.13 12.56
C PHE A 349 7.32 1.52 12.44
N VAL A 350 8.08 2.58 12.68
CA VAL A 350 7.61 3.97 12.57
C VAL A 350 7.21 4.30 11.13
N VAL A 351 8.05 3.92 10.16
CA VAL A 351 7.77 4.16 8.74
C VAL A 351 6.52 3.39 8.28
N ASN A 352 6.39 2.12 8.68
CA ASN A 352 5.20 1.33 8.36
C ASN A 352 3.93 1.94 8.97
N ALA A 353 3.97 2.30 10.26
CA ALA A 353 2.84 2.93 10.93
C ALA A 353 2.50 4.30 10.31
N GLY A 354 3.50 5.12 10.01
CA GLY A 354 3.35 6.43 9.38
C GLY A 354 2.82 6.36 7.95
N TYR A 355 3.27 5.38 7.17
CA TYR A 355 2.72 5.07 5.85
C TYR A 355 1.23 4.73 5.95
N GLY A 356 0.89 3.81 6.86
CA GLY A 356 -0.50 3.42 7.08
C GLY A 356 -1.38 4.59 7.52
N GLY A 357 -0.93 5.34 8.53
CA GLY A 357 -1.64 6.51 9.05
C GLY A 357 -1.79 7.63 8.01
N GLY A 358 -0.78 7.84 7.17
CA GLY A 358 -0.84 8.79 6.06
C GLY A 358 -1.96 8.45 5.07
N PHE A 359 -2.12 7.17 4.72
CA PHE A 359 -3.20 6.73 3.84
C PHE A 359 -4.59 6.96 4.43
N SER A 360 -4.81 6.53 5.65
CA SER A 360 -6.14 6.51 6.24
C SER A 360 -6.67 7.89 6.61
N ASN A 361 -5.77 8.88 6.80
CA ASN A 361 -6.16 10.24 7.15
C ASN A 361 -6.43 11.15 5.93
N VAL A 362 -6.02 10.78 4.70
CA VAL A 362 -6.24 11.61 3.49
C VAL A 362 -7.71 11.90 3.25
N PRO A 363 -8.63 10.92 3.20
CA PRO A 363 -10.03 11.20 2.86
C PRO A 363 -10.71 12.10 3.89
N THR A 364 -10.37 11.95 5.16
CA THR A 364 -10.92 12.81 6.23
C THR A 364 -10.32 14.20 6.21
N LEU A 365 -9.02 14.35 5.95
CA LEU A 365 -8.39 15.65 5.76
C LEU A 365 -9.01 16.40 4.56
N LEU A 366 -9.22 15.71 3.45
CA LEU A 366 -9.91 16.28 2.29
C LEU A 366 -11.35 16.69 2.62
N SER A 367 -12.10 15.85 3.37
CA SER A 367 -13.47 16.18 3.76
C SER A 367 -13.55 17.40 4.68
N ASP A 368 -12.56 17.62 5.53
CA ASP A 368 -12.49 18.80 6.40
C ASP A 368 -12.21 20.09 5.60
N HIS A 369 -11.50 20.02 4.48
CA HIS A 369 -11.17 21.17 3.62
C HIS A 369 -12.22 21.44 2.53
N TYR A 370 -12.79 20.39 1.93
CA TYR A 370 -13.63 20.45 0.73
C TYR A 370 -15.07 19.95 0.95
N GLY A 371 -15.40 19.49 2.16
CA GLY A 371 -16.71 18.92 2.48
C GLY A 371 -16.90 17.51 1.91
N MET A 372 -18.12 16.98 2.10
CA MET A 372 -18.49 15.62 1.67
C MET A 372 -18.97 15.53 0.23
N LYS A 373 -19.30 16.67 -0.38
CA LYS A 373 -19.72 16.73 -1.78
C LYS A 373 -18.52 16.45 -2.70
N ASN A 374 -18.68 15.59 -3.67
CA ASN A 374 -17.62 15.16 -4.60
C ASN A 374 -16.40 14.52 -3.91
N ILE A 375 -16.51 14.13 -2.64
CA ILE A 375 -15.35 13.65 -1.86
C ILE A 375 -14.67 12.45 -2.51
N SER A 376 -15.42 11.51 -3.10
CA SER A 376 -14.83 10.34 -3.78
C SER A 376 -14.04 10.75 -5.01
N ALA A 377 -14.51 11.75 -5.75
CA ALA A 377 -13.81 12.25 -6.93
C ALA A 377 -12.55 13.05 -6.52
N ILE A 378 -12.63 13.91 -5.50
CA ILE A 378 -11.49 14.66 -4.97
C ILE A 378 -10.44 13.71 -4.38
N HIS A 379 -10.88 12.73 -3.60
CA HIS A 379 -10.00 11.69 -3.05
C HIS A 379 -9.37 10.86 -4.17
N GLY A 380 -10.16 10.46 -5.17
CA GLY A 380 -9.65 9.77 -6.36
C GLY A 380 -8.53 10.55 -7.05
N ILE A 381 -8.74 11.85 -7.32
CA ILE A 381 -7.69 12.71 -7.89
C ILE A 381 -6.44 12.74 -6.99
N THR A 382 -6.62 12.78 -5.66
CA THR A 382 -5.49 12.74 -4.72
C THR A 382 -4.73 11.41 -4.77
N LEU A 383 -5.41 10.28 -5.05
CA LEU A 383 -4.79 8.96 -5.19
C LEU A 383 -3.87 8.85 -6.43
N SER A 384 -3.91 9.81 -7.37
CA SER A 384 -2.87 9.93 -8.41
C SER A 384 -1.47 10.11 -7.82
N ALA A 385 -1.36 10.71 -6.62
CA ALA A 385 -0.12 10.77 -5.85
C ALA A 385 0.40 9.36 -5.51
N TRP A 386 -0.50 8.46 -5.11
CA TRP A 386 -0.14 7.05 -4.87
C TRP A 386 0.27 6.33 -6.16
N ALA A 387 -0.40 6.60 -7.28
CA ALA A 387 -0.02 6.06 -8.58
C ALA A 387 1.44 6.38 -8.93
N ILE A 388 1.81 7.65 -8.81
CA ILE A 388 3.17 8.10 -9.12
C ILE A 388 4.17 7.57 -8.09
N ALA A 389 3.80 7.53 -6.80
CA ALA A 389 4.63 6.95 -5.74
C ALA A 389 4.90 5.45 -5.95
N GLY A 390 3.94 4.70 -6.49
CA GLY A 390 4.11 3.29 -6.87
C GLY A 390 5.19 3.05 -7.92
N LEU A 391 5.32 3.99 -8.86
CA LEU A 391 6.40 3.94 -9.87
C LEU A 391 7.73 4.47 -9.32
N THR A 392 7.72 5.51 -8.48
CA THR A 392 8.93 6.22 -8.06
C THR A 392 9.54 5.66 -6.78
N GLY A 393 8.73 5.24 -5.80
CA GLY A 393 9.22 4.86 -4.47
C GLY A 393 10.09 3.60 -4.50
N ASN A 394 9.59 2.52 -5.06
CA ASN A 394 10.36 1.27 -5.19
C ASN A 394 11.58 1.45 -6.11
N GLN A 395 11.40 2.17 -7.24
CA GLN A 395 12.49 2.39 -8.19
C GLN A 395 13.60 3.27 -7.60
N LEU A 396 13.26 4.24 -6.73
CA LEU A 396 14.25 5.06 -6.04
C LEU A 396 15.21 4.19 -5.21
N SER A 397 14.69 3.33 -4.36
CA SER A 397 15.51 2.45 -3.53
C SER A 397 16.30 1.45 -4.37
N SER A 398 15.66 0.82 -5.35
CA SER A 398 16.31 -0.13 -6.26
C SER A 398 17.46 0.51 -7.05
N PHE A 399 17.25 1.73 -7.57
CA PHE A 399 18.25 2.49 -8.27
C PHE A 399 19.46 2.79 -7.37
N ILE A 400 19.22 3.31 -6.16
CA ILE A 400 20.29 3.63 -5.21
C ILE A 400 21.10 2.37 -4.86
N VAL A 401 20.42 1.30 -4.47
CA VAL A 401 21.07 0.06 -4.03
C VAL A 401 21.85 -0.62 -5.15
N LYS A 402 21.39 -0.44 -6.41
CA LYS A 402 22.11 -0.96 -7.58
C LYS A 402 23.42 -0.21 -7.87
N HIS A 403 23.46 1.11 -7.64
CA HIS A 403 24.59 1.96 -8.04
C HIS A 403 25.49 2.41 -6.89
N VAL A 404 25.07 2.17 -5.63
CA VAL A 404 25.80 2.60 -4.43
C VAL A 404 26.13 1.40 -3.56
N GLY A 405 27.39 1.35 -3.11
CA GLY A 405 27.91 0.24 -2.31
C GLY A 405 28.19 -1.02 -3.15
N THR A 406 28.66 -2.04 -2.48
CA THR A 406 28.97 -3.35 -3.08
C THR A 406 28.06 -4.42 -2.49
N TRP A 407 27.60 -5.32 -3.34
CA TRP A 407 26.94 -6.54 -2.92
C TRP A 407 28.00 -7.51 -2.41
N SER A 408 27.80 -8.02 -1.21
CA SER A 408 28.73 -8.95 -0.54
C SER A 408 28.00 -10.21 -0.12
N GLU A 409 28.64 -11.34 -0.29
CA GLU A 409 28.10 -12.62 0.16
C GLU A 409 28.28 -12.76 1.67
N PHE A 410 27.19 -13.18 2.29
CA PHE A 410 27.16 -13.52 3.71
C PHE A 410 26.67 -14.96 3.87
N LYS A 411 27.52 -15.79 4.49
CA LYS A 411 27.24 -17.19 4.78
C LYS A 411 26.77 -17.33 6.22
N TYR A 412 25.68 -18.05 6.43
CA TYR A 412 25.21 -18.38 7.78
C TYR A 412 24.61 -19.78 7.82
N THR A 413 24.68 -20.43 8.97
CA THR A 413 24.15 -21.77 9.16
C THR A 413 22.89 -21.72 10.00
N THR A 414 21.80 -22.29 9.51
CA THR A 414 20.55 -22.47 10.25
C THR A 414 20.13 -23.93 10.22
N LYS A 415 19.89 -24.52 11.39
CA LYS A 415 19.51 -25.95 11.53
C LYS A 415 20.46 -26.91 10.81
N GLY A 416 21.78 -26.59 10.79
CA GLY A 416 22.80 -27.42 10.15
C GLY A 416 22.90 -27.26 8.63
N VAL A 417 22.13 -26.37 8.01
CA VAL A 417 22.19 -26.05 6.58
C VAL A 417 22.90 -24.71 6.38
N GLU A 418 23.89 -24.68 5.50
CA GLU A 418 24.57 -23.45 5.10
C GLU A 418 23.71 -22.70 4.08
N HIS A 419 23.52 -21.41 4.33
CA HIS A 419 22.81 -20.49 3.46
C HIS A 419 23.74 -19.38 3.01
N ILE A 420 23.61 -18.96 1.76
CA ILE A 420 24.35 -17.84 1.19
C ILE A 420 23.35 -16.74 0.85
N GLU A 421 23.60 -15.53 1.34
CA GLU A 421 22.77 -14.35 1.07
C GLU A 421 23.63 -13.21 0.54
N GLN A 422 23.05 -12.42 -0.35
CA GLN A 422 23.67 -11.21 -0.87
C GLN A 422 23.14 -10.00 -0.10
N ILE A 423 24.01 -9.19 0.47
CA ILE A 423 23.64 -7.96 1.20
C ILE A 423 24.41 -6.75 0.69
N ASN A 424 23.77 -5.57 0.69
CA ASN A 424 24.41 -4.29 0.36
C ASN A 424 24.10 -3.24 1.45
N PRO A 425 24.74 -3.30 2.63
CA PRO A 425 24.44 -2.43 3.75
C PRO A 425 24.66 -0.94 3.46
N VAL A 426 25.63 -0.60 2.63
CA VAL A 426 25.93 0.80 2.26
C VAL A 426 24.86 1.35 1.33
N GLY A 427 24.39 0.58 0.38
CA GLY A 427 23.31 0.95 -0.51
C GLY A 427 22.00 1.26 0.29
N TYR A 428 21.63 0.35 1.21
CA TYR A 428 20.44 0.56 2.04
C TYR A 428 20.59 1.72 3.04
N GLN A 429 21.79 1.94 3.57
CA GLN A 429 22.06 3.14 4.37
C GLN A 429 21.89 4.42 3.54
N THR A 430 22.28 4.40 2.27
CA THR A 430 22.15 5.57 1.37
C THR A 430 20.70 5.87 1.01
N VAL A 431 19.82 4.89 0.94
CA VAL A 431 18.38 5.10 0.75
C VAL A 431 17.81 6.02 1.85
N LEU A 432 18.33 5.93 3.09
CA LEU A 432 17.87 6.79 4.19
C LEU A 432 18.15 8.28 3.95
N TYR A 433 19.27 8.62 3.29
CA TYR A 433 19.58 10.02 2.96
C TYR A 433 18.54 10.59 1.99
N ALA A 434 18.21 9.83 0.94
CA ALA A 434 17.19 10.24 -0.03
C ALA A 434 15.82 10.37 0.62
N THR A 435 15.39 9.38 1.41
CA THR A 435 14.09 9.43 2.10
C THR A 435 14.01 10.54 3.13
N LEU A 436 15.10 10.88 3.83
CA LEU A 436 15.13 12.02 4.76
C LEU A 436 14.82 13.33 4.05
N VAL A 437 15.45 13.59 2.91
CA VAL A 437 15.19 14.81 2.12
C VAL A 437 13.72 14.87 1.71
N LEU A 438 13.16 13.76 1.24
CA LEU A 438 11.74 13.70 0.84
C LEU A 438 10.78 13.89 2.02
N TYR A 439 11.08 13.31 3.21
CA TYR A 439 10.29 13.54 4.43
C TYR A 439 10.33 15.00 4.87
N ILE A 440 11.49 15.67 4.78
CA ILE A 440 11.62 17.11 5.09
C ILE A 440 10.73 17.92 4.13
N ILE A 441 10.78 17.67 2.83
CA ILE A 441 9.93 18.36 1.85
C ILE A 441 8.45 18.11 2.14
N ALA A 442 8.06 16.88 2.48
CA ALA A 442 6.70 16.53 2.87
C ALA A 442 6.25 17.31 4.13
N ALA A 443 7.14 17.42 5.13
CA ALA A 443 6.88 18.19 6.33
C ALA A 443 6.70 19.68 6.01
N LEU A 444 7.57 20.27 5.19
CA LEU A 444 7.43 21.66 4.75
C LEU A 444 6.10 21.88 4.01
N ALA A 445 5.69 20.98 3.14
CA ALA A 445 4.38 21.04 2.49
C ALA A 445 3.24 21.01 3.51
N SER A 446 3.30 20.11 4.50
CA SER A 446 2.30 20.01 5.57
C SER A 446 2.25 21.28 6.45
N PHE A 447 3.40 21.88 6.76
CA PHE A 447 3.45 23.07 7.63
C PHE A 447 3.02 24.36 6.92
N PHE A 448 3.40 24.53 5.66
CA PHE A 448 3.29 25.82 4.97
C PHE A 448 2.19 25.88 3.91
N LEU A 449 1.84 24.76 3.26
CA LEU A 449 0.86 24.77 2.18
C LEU A 449 -0.54 24.37 2.66
N ILE A 450 -0.65 23.56 3.72
CA ILE A 450 -1.94 23.10 4.24
C ILE A 450 -2.40 24.05 5.36
N LYS A 451 -3.39 24.88 5.04
CA LYS A 451 -3.96 25.82 6.01
C LYS A 451 -4.77 25.07 7.07
N SER A 452 -4.73 25.49 8.33
CA SER A 452 -5.54 24.91 9.40
C SER A 452 -7.02 25.13 9.13
N THR A 453 -7.83 24.06 9.27
CA THR A 453 -9.28 24.17 9.29
C THR A 453 -9.72 24.53 10.70
N LYS A 454 -10.16 25.77 10.92
CA LYS A 454 -10.92 26.12 12.14
C LYS A 454 -12.21 25.34 12.09
N LYS A 455 -12.41 24.31 12.92
CA LYS A 455 -13.72 23.69 13.16
C LYS A 455 -14.62 24.84 13.63
N THR A 456 -15.54 25.25 12.79
CA THR A 456 -16.54 26.27 13.14
C THR A 456 -17.32 25.73 14.33
N LYS A 457 -17.41 26.49 15.43
CA LYS A 457 -18.19 26.16 16.64
C LYS A 457 -19.66 25.78 16.33
N ALA A 458 -20.17 26.15 15.17
CA ALA A 458 -21.50 25.86 14.69
C ALA A 458 -21.85 24.35 14.49
N ALA A 459 -20.87 23.44 14.44
CA ALA A 459 -21.17 22.01 14.37
C ALA A 459 -21.41 21.38 15.77
N LYS A 460 -21.05 22.07 16.85
CA LYS A 460 -21.32 21.62 18.23
C LYS A 460 -22.63 22.16 18.83
N GLU A 461 -23.25 23.17 18.21
CA GLU A 461 -24.52 23.72 18.64
C GLU A 461 -25.73 23.10 17.94
N LYS A 462 -25.53 22.16 17.02
CA LYS A 462 -26.58 21.41 16.29
C LYS A 462 -26.56 19.90 16.55
N ALA A 463 -25.79 19.43 17.56
CA ALA A 463 -25.81 18.04 17.98
C ALA A 463 -26.60 17.92 19.32
#